data_b840d287363dd0c970e4f6d182f4d144
#
_entry.id   b840d287363dd0c970e4f6d182f4d144
#
_cell.length_a   1.000
_cell.length_b   1.000
_cell.length_c   1.000
_cell.angle_alpha   90.00
_cell.angle_beta   90.00
_cell.angle_gamma   90.00
#
_symmetry.space_group_name_H-M   'P 1'
#
loop_
_entity.id
_entity.type
_entity.pdbx_description
1 polymer ?
#
loop_
_entity_poly.entity_id
_entity_poly.type
_entity_poly.pdbx_seq_one_letter_code
_entity_poly.pdbx_strand_id
1 'polypeptide(L)'
;MREHIMHNKIVLVTGGSRGLGRSMALHLAKGGMDLILTYHRQQAEAEAVAEQARALGVRVAVLQLDVGDSSQFVAFAQTVLQTLQQGWQRTQLDALINNAGTGLHAAFADTSEAQFDEVYRIHLKAPYFLTQALLPLLADGSRILNISSGLARFSLPGSSAYAMMKGGVEVMSRYLAKELGPRGISVNTLAPGAIETDFSGGLVRDNPEINRFVASQTALGRVGLPDDIGALVVLLLADGGHWITGQRIEASGGMFL
;
A
#
# COMPACT_ATOMS: atom_id res chain seq x y z
N MET A 1 6.20 12.05 -27.14
CA MET A 1 6.42 10.96 -26.17
C MET A 1 5.16 10.11 -26.20
N ARG A 2 5.25 8.83 -26.60
CA ARG A 2 4.11 7.92 -26.47
C ARG A 2 3.90 7.73 -24.97
N GLU A 3 2.75 8.16 -24.45
CA GLU A 3 2.31 7.77 -23.12
C GLU A 3 2.37 6.25 -23.06
N HIS A 4 3.17 5.71 -22.17
CA HIS A 4 3.20 4.27 -21.88
C HIS A 4 1.92 3.95 -21.11
N ILE A 5 0.83 3.83 -21.85
CA ILE A 5 -0.47 3.47 -21.31
C ILE A 5 -0.35 1.98 -20.94
N MET A 6 -0.38 1.69 -19.64
CA MET A 6 -0.25 0.33 -19.10
C MET A 6 -1.60 -0.42 -19.16
N HIS A 7 -2.23 -0.38 -20.35
CA HIS A 7 -3.50 -1.05 -20.58
C HIS A 7 -3.43 -2.54 -20.25
N ASN A 8 -4.51 -3.03 -19.65
CA ASN A 8 -4.75 -4.42 -19.28
C ASN A 8 -3.98 -4.96 -18.07
N LYS A 9 -3.25 -4.15 -17.30
CA LYS A 9 -2.70 -4.58 -16.01
C LYS A 9 -3.80 -4.50 -14.94
N ILE A 10 -3.90 -5.54 -14.12
CA ILE A 10 -4.85 -5.61 -13.00
C ILE A 10 -4.06 -5.52 -11.71
N VAL A 11 -4.36 -4.50 -10.90
CA VAL A 11 -3.69 -4.22 -9.64
C VAL A 11 -4.65 -4.42 -8.48
N LEU A 12 -4.28 -5.24 -7.50
CA LEU A 12 -4.98 -5.34 -6.24
C LEU A 12 -4.37 -4.36 -5.23
N VAL A 13 -5.20 -3.46 -4.69
CA VAL A 13 -4.81 -2.48 -3.67
C VAL A 13 -5.58 -2.74 -2.38
N THR A 14 -4.87 -3.11 -1.30
CA THR A 14 -5.53 -3.26 -0.01
C THR A 14 -5.75 -1.91 0.66
N GLY A 15 -6.96 -1.70 1.24
CA GLY A 15 -7.31 -0.44 1.87
C GLY A 15 -7.45 0.72 0.88
N GLY A 16 -8.15 0.49 -0.24
CA GLY A 16 -8.31 1.45 -1.34
C GLY A 16 -9.36 2.55 -1.12
N SER A 17 -10.11 2.54 0.00
CA SER A 17 -11.26 3.43 0.20
C SER A 17 -10.91 4.89 0.53
N ARG A 18 -9.74 5.17 1.10
CA ARG A 18 -9.34 6.52 1.53
C ARG A 18 -7.82 6.70 1.56
N GLY A 19 -7.37 7.90 1.91
CA GLY A 19 -5.96 8.24 2.15
C GLY A 19 -5.04 7.86 0.99
N LEU A 20 -3.93 7.22 1.31
CA LEU A 20 -2.95 6.78 0.30
C LEU A 20 -3.54 5.76 -0.68
N GLY A 21 -4.33 4.80 -0.18
CA GLY A 21 -4.94 3.77 -1.03
C GLY A 21 -5.85 4.37 -2.10
N ARG A 22 -6.68 5.36 -1.74
CA ARG A 22 -7.51 6.11 -2.70
C ARG A 22 -6.63 6.85 -3.73
N SER A 23 -5.62 7.59 -3.29
CA SER A 23 -4.75 8.32 -4.21
C SER A 23 -4.02 7.37 -5.17
N MET A 24 -3.45 6.27 -4.65
CA MET A 24 -2.83 5.23 -5.49
C MET A 24 -3.83 4.67 -6.51
N ALA A 25 -5.04 4.29 -6.09
CA ALA A 25 -6.08 3.77 -6.98
C ALA A 25 -6.40 4.73 -8.13
N LEU A 26 -6.60 6.01 -7.84
CA LEU A 26 -6.95 7.00 -8.85
C LEU A 26 -5.78 7.31 -9.81
N HIS A 27 -4.54 7.31 -9.32
CA HIS A 27 -3.37 7.49 -10.18
C HIS A 27 -3.12 6.27 -11.08
N LEU A 28 -3.30 5.05 -10.55
CA LEU A 28 -3.23 3.82 -11.34
C LEU A 28 -4.30 3.79 -12.43
N ALA A 29 -5.54 4.20 -12.09
CA ALA A 29 -6.63 4.31 -13.05
C ALA A 29 -6.33 5.34 -14.16
N LYS A 30 -5.77 6.52 -13.81
CA LYS A 30 -5.28 7.50 -14.79
C LYS A 30 -4.19 6.91 -15.69
N GLY A 31 -3.37 6.00 -15.19
CA GLY A 31 -2.37 5.24 -15.95
C GLY A 31 -2.95 4.10 -16.80
N GLY A 32 -4.27 3.90 -16.80
CA GLY A 32 -4.96 2.86 -17.60
C GLY A 32 -4.95 1.46 -16.97
N MET A 33 -4.65 1.33 -15.69
CA MET A 33 -4.66 0.05 -14.98
C MET A 33 -6.04 -0.26 -14.40
N ASP A 34 -6.50 -1.48 -14.58
CA ASP A 34 -7.69 -2.03 -13.94
C ASP A 34 -7.43 -2.35 -12.47
N LEU A 35 -8.44 -2.29 -11.62
CA LEU A 35 -8.26 -2.32 -10.17
C LEU A 35 -9.15 -3.36 -9.47
N ILE A 36 -8.59 -4.00 -8.46
CA ILE A 36 -9.35 -4.63 -7.38
C ILE A 36 -9.01 -3.86 -6.10
N LEU A 37 -10.01 -3.17 -5.53
CA LEU A 37 -9.85 -2.39 -4.31
C LEU A 37 -10.42 -3.16 -3.13
N THR A 38 -9.72 -3.16 -1.98
CA THR A 38 -10.33 -3.72 -0.78
C THR A 38 -10.68 -2.64 0.23
N TYR A 39 -11.72 -2.91 1.03
CA TYR A 39 -12.13 -2.13 2.18
C TYR A 39 -12.40 -3.05 3.38
N HIS A 40 -12.33 -2.51 4.60
CA HIS A 40 -12.71 -3.27 5.80
C HIS A 40 -14.18 -2.99 6.17
N ARG A 41 -14.52 -1.74 6.47
CA ARG A 41 -15.86 -1.32 6.95
C ARG A 41 -16.54 -0.28 6.07
N GLN A 42 -15.77 0.51 5.33
CA GLN A 42 -16.25 1.68 4.59
C GLN A 42 -16.56 1.32 3.13
N GLN A 43 -17.59 0.53 2.91
CA GLN A 43 -17.97 0.09 1.55
C GLN A 43 -18.34 1.27 0.66
N ALA A 44 -19.14 2.20 1.15
CA ALA A 44 -19.60 3.36 0.38
C ALA A 44 -18.42 4.24 -0.09
N GLU A 45 -17.40 4.43 0.76
CA GLU A 45 -16.19 5.16 0.38
C GLU A 45 -15.39 4.41 -0.69
N ALA A 46 -15.28 3.08 -0.58
CA ALA A 46 -14.58 2.27 -1.58
C ALA A 46 -15.29 2.29 -2.94
N GLU A 47 -16.63 2.20 -2.95
CA GLU A 47 -17.42 2.33 -4.19
C GLU A 47 -17.33 3.73 -4.79
N ALA A 48 -17.32 4.80 -3.99
CA ALA A 48 -17.10 6.14 -4.50
C ALA A 48 -15.73 6.32 -5.18
N VAL A 49 -14.68 5.67 -4.68
CA VAL A 49 -13.37 5.63 -5.33
C VAL A 49 -13.44 4.80 -6.62
N ALA A 50 -14.12 3.66 -6.59
CA ALA A 50 -14.29 2.81 -7.75
C ALA A 50 -15.05 3.51 -8.89
N GLU A 51 -16.10 4.27 -8.57
CA GLU A 51 -16.85 5.08 -9.56
C GLU A 51 -15.95 6.13 -10.22
N GLN A 52 -15.14 6.85 -9.41
CA GLN A 52 -14.17 7.81 -9.94
C GLN A 52 -13.15 7.14 -10.86
N ALA A 53 -12.66 5.97 -10.50
CA ALA A 53 -11.71 5.22 -11.32
C ALA A 53 -12.38 4.69 -12.62
N ARG A 54 -13.61 4.17 -12.52
CA ARG A 54 -14.39 3.73 -13.71
C ARG A 54 -14.65 4.88 -14.69
N ALA A 55 -14.88 6.09 -14.18
CA ALA A 55 -15.02 7.30 -15.00
C ALA A 55 -13.74 7.66 -15.79
N LEU A 56 -12.57 7.14 -15.38
CA LEU A 56 -11.32 7.23 -16.11
C LEU A 56 -11.14 6.13 -17.17
N GLY A 57 -12.14 5.26 -17.36
CA GLY A 57 -12.17 4.24 -18.42
C GLY A 57 -11.60 2.88 -18.03
N VAL A 58 -11.31 2.62 -16.76
CA VAL A 58 -10.79 1.34 -16.27
C VAL A 58 -11.87 0.51 -15.59
N ARG A 59 -11.69 -0.81 -15.55
CA ARG A 59 -12.56 -1.72 -14.78
C ARG A 59 -12.13 -1.76 -13.33
N VAL A 60 -13.11 -1.76 -12.42
CA VAL A 60 -12.85 -1.79 -10.98
C VAL A 60 -13.82 -2.74 -10.28
N ALA A 61 -13.28 -3.66 -9.50
CA ALA A 61 -14.02 -4.45 -8.52
C ALA A 61 -13.69 -3.97 -7.10
N VAL A 62 -14.68 -4.07 -6.21
CA VAL A 62 -14.54 -3.70 -4.79
C VAL A 62 -14.83 -4.94 -3.94
N LEU A 63 -13.92 -5.33 -3.07
CA LEU A 63 -14.03 -6.52 -2.24
C LEU A 63 -13.83 -6.17 -0.76
N GLN A 64 -14.59 -6.83 0.12
CA GLN A 64 -14.37 -6.69 1.55
C GLN A 64 -13.21 -7.56 2.01
N LEU A 65 -12.34 -7.02 2.86
CA LEU A 65 -11.26 -7.75 3.51
C LEU A 65 -10.89 -7.08 4.84
N ASP A 66 -10.97 -7.83 5.92
CA ASP A 66 -10.30 -7.47 7.17
C ASP A 66 -8.88 -8.05 7.16
N VAL A 67 -7.89 -7.21 6.93
CA VAL A 67 -6.48 -7.64 6.94
C VAL A 67 -6.00 -8.06 8.33
N GLY A 68 -6.71 -7.68 9.39
CA GLY A 68 -6.41 -8.13 10.77
C GLY A 68 -6.78 -9.59 11.04
N ASP A 69 -7.57 -10.22 10.16
CA ASP A 69 -8.01 -11.61 10.28
C ASP A 69 -7.43 -12.50 9.17
N SER A 70 -6.29 -13.09 9.45
CA SER A 70 -5.59 -13.96 8.48
C SER A 70 -6.33 -15.27 8.17
N SER A 71 -7.34 -15.66 8.93
CA SER A 71 -8.14 -16.87 8.67
C SER A 71 -8.97 -16.74 7.37
N GLN A 72 -9.26 -15.52 6.94
CA GLN A 72 -10.03 -15.22 5.74
C GLN A 72 -9.20 -15.27 4.44
N PHE A 73 -7.88 -15.27 4.49
CA PHE A 73 -7.04 -15.00 3.30
C PHE A 73 -7.16 -16.08 2.22
N VAL A 74 -7.31 -17.34 2.59
CA VAL A 74 -7.50 -18.43 1.60
C VAL A 74 -8.84 -18.28 0.88
N ALA A 75 -9.92 -18.02 1.60
CA ALA A 75 -11.23 -17.76 1.01
C ALA A 75 -11.24 -16.46 0.18
N PHE A 76 -10.55 -15.43 0.66
CA PHE A 76 -10.38 -14.18 -0.08
C PHE A 76 -9.64 -14.38 -1.40
N ALA A 77 -8.57 -15.20 -1.44
CA ALA A 77 -7.87 -15.51 -2.68
C ALA A 77 -8.79 -16.22 -3.69
N GLN A 78 -9.70 -17.08 -3.24
CA GLN A 78 -10.71 -17.68 -4.10
C GLN A 78 -11.71 -16.64 -4.65
N THR A 79 -12.12 -15.69 -3.80
CA THR A 79 -12.97 -14.57 -4.24
C THR A 79 -12.26 -13.71 -5.28
N VAL A 80 -10.97 -13.42 -5.10
CA VAL A 80 -10.16 -12.69 -6.09
C VAL A 80 -10.10 -13.46 -7.41
N LEU A 81 -9.87 -14.77 -7.39
CA LEU A 81 -9.86 -15.61 -8.60
C LEU A 81 -11.18 -15.54 -9.36
N GLN A 82 -12.30 -15.70 -8.66
CA GLN A 82 -13.65 -15.60 -9.26
C GLN A 82 -13.88 -14.20 -9.85
N THR A 83 -13.48 -13.16 -9.14
CA THR A 83 -13.58 -11.77 -9.60
C THR A 83 -12.75 -11.55 -10.87
N LEU A 84 -11.52 -12.06 -10.95
CA LEU A 84 -10.68 -12.01 -12.14
C LEU A 84 -11.33 -12.74 -13.33
N GLN A 85 -11.89 -13.93 -13.11
CA GLN A 85 -12.54 -14.71 -14.15
C GLN A 85 -13.78 -14.01 -14.70
N GLN A 86 -14.63 -13.48 -13.83
CA GLN A 86 -15.90 -12.83 -14.21
C GLN A 86 -15.67 -11.45 -14.83
N GLY A 87 -14.79 -10.64 -14.25
CA GLY A 87 -14.58 -9.26 -14.66
C GLY A 87 -13.58 -9.08 -15.81
N TRP A 88 -12.61 -9.99 -15.94
CA TRP A 88 -11.49 -9.82 -16.87
C TRP A 88 -11.20 -11.04 -17.75
N GLN A 89 -11.90 -12.17 -17.58
CA GLN A 89 -11.59 -13.45 -18.22
C GLN A 89 -10.11 -13.85 -18.02
N ARG A 90 -9.56 -13.52 -16.85
CA ARG A 90 -8.18 -13.80 -16.42
C ARG A 90 -8.18 -14.58 -15.11
N THR A 91 -7.03 -15.14 -14.77
CA THR A 91 -6.81 -15.86 -13.51
C THR A 91 -5.67 -15.25 -12.69
N GLN A 92 -5.05 -14.19 -13.17
CA GLN A 92 -3.84 -13.63 -12.59
C GLN A 92 -3.88 -12.11 -12.47
N LEU A 93 -3.23 -11.61 -11.42
CA LEU A 93 -2.95 -10.20 -11.14
C LEU A 93 -1.58 -9.82 -11.70
N ASP A 94 -1.43 -8.57 -12.11
CA ASP A 94 -0.17 -8.00 -12.54
C ASP A 94 0.56 -7.25 -11.41
N ALA A 95 -0.15 -6.85 -10.37
CA ALA A 95 0.47 -6.29 -9.17
C ALA A 95 -0.40 -6.45 -7.91
N LEU A 96 0.29 -6.48 -6.76
CA LEU A 96 -0.29 -6.44 -5.42
C LEU A 96 0.32 -5.26 -4.65
N ILE A 97 -0.54 -4.39 -4.08
CA ILE A 97 -0.12 -3.32 -3.18
C ILE A 97 -0.66 -3.60 -1.79
N ASN A 98 0.22 -3.97 -0.86
CA ASN A 98 -0.09 -4.11 0.55
C ASN A 98 -0.03 -2.72 1.21
N ASN A 99 -1.17 -2.02 1.20
CA ASN A 99 -1.30 -0.67 1.72
C ASN A 99 -2.17 -0.59 2.99
N ALA A 100 -3.14 -1.48 3.18
CA ALA A 100 -4.04 -1.44 4.33
C ALA A 100 -3.27 -1.30 5.65
N GLY A 101 -3.74 -0.42 6.52
CA GLY A 101 -3.07 -0.16 7.77
C GLY A 101 -3.80 0.82 8.68
N THR A 102 -3.40 0.84 9.94
CA THR A 102 -3.86 1.75 10.99
C THR A 102 -2.67 2.45 11.64
N GLY A 103 -2.90 3.59 12.29
CA GLY A 103 -1.87 4.24 13.12
C GLY A 103 -1.93 3.72 14.55
N LEU A 104 -0.77 3.65 15.19
CA LEU A 104 -0.63 3.54 16.64
C LEU A 104 0.31 4.62 17.12
N HIS A 105 -0.11 5.40 18.10
CA HIS A 105 0.75 6.31 18.84
C HIS A 105 0.58 6.04 20.33
N ALA A 106 1.58 5.43 20.94
CA ALA A 106 1.64 5.13 22.37
C ALA A 106 3.11 5.14 22.82
N ALA A 107 3.39 5.71 24.00
CA ALA A 107 4.72 5.64 24.57
C ALA A 107 5.13 4.18 24.80
N PHE A 108 6.42 3.88 24.75
CA PHE A 108 6.91 2.51 24.94
C PHE A 108 6.41 1.89 26.26
N ALA A 109 6.45 2.68 27.33
CA ALA A 109 6.02 2.24 28.65
C ALA A 109 4.51 1.98 28.76
N ASP A 110 3.70 2.59 27.90
CA ASP A 110 2.24 2.56 27.95
C ASP A 110 1.62 1.70 26.83
N THR A 111 2.46 1.17 25.93
CA THR A 111 1.98 0.31 24.85
C THR A 111 1.52 -1.02 25.43
N SER A 112 0.23 -1.32 25.34
CA SER A 112 -0.31 -2.59 25.78
C SER A 112 -0.01 -3.71 24.78
N GLU A 113 0.02 -4.96 25.29
CA GLU A 113 0.18 -6.16 24.44
C GLU A 113 -0.91 -6.24 23.36
N ALA A 114 -2.16 -5.89 23.69
CA ALA A 114 -3.26 -5.87 22.73
C ALA A 114 -3.03 -4.87 21.58
N GLN A 115 -2.50 -3.68 21.86
CA GLN A 115 -2.14 -2.69 20.85
C GLN A 115 -0.98 -3.19 19.98
N PHE A 116 0.02 -3.81 20.61
CA PHE A 116 1.15 -4.41 19.88
C PHE A 116 0.66 -5.52 18.94
N ASP A 117 -0.19 -6.43 19.42
CA ASP A 117 -0.76 -7.51 18.63
C ASP A 117 -1.63 -7.00 17.48
N GLU A 118 -2.37 -5.92 17.67
CA GLU A 118 -3.15 -5.31 16.60
C GLU A 118 -2.26 -4.80 15.47
N VAL A 119 -1.23 -4.01 15.78
CA VAL A 119 -0.32 -3.50 14.74
C VAL A 119 0.50 -4.63 14.12
N TYR A 120 0.88 -5.65 14.89
CA TYR A 120 1.52 -6.85 14.35
C TYR A 120 0.65 -7.55 13.32
N ARG A 121 -0.62 -7.83 13.69
CA ARG A 121 -1.56 -8.51 12.79
C ARG A 121 -1.76 -7.75 11.48
N ILE A 122 -1.97 -6.44 11.58
CA ILE A 122 -2.31 -5.60 10.42
C ILE A 122 -1.08 -5.29 9.56
N HIS A 123 0.06 -4.95 10.18
CA HIS A 123 1.19 -4.36 9.44
C HIS A 123 2.29 -5.34 9.09
N LEU A 124 2.37 -6.51 9.73
CA LEU A 124 3.41 -7.49 9.45
C LEU A 124 2.84 -8.85 9.06
N LYS A 125 1.96 -9.41 9.90
CA LYS A 125 1.35 -10.72 9.63
C LYS A 125 0.47 -10.68 8.36
N ALA A 126 -0.35 -9.65 8.21
CA ALA A 126 -1.24 -9.53 7.07
C ALA A 126 -0.49 -9.47 5.72
N PRO A 127 0.44 -8.55 5.46
CA PRO A 127 1.14 -8.52 4.18
C PRO A 127 1.91 -9.82 3.90
N TYR A 128 2.42 -10.51 4.91
CA TYR A 128 3.09 -11.81 4.73
C TYR A 128 2.12 -12.88 4.24
N PHE A 129 1.08 -13.18 5.02
CA PHE A 129 0.16 -14.29 4.72
C PHE A 129 -0.84 -13.97 3.60
N LEU A 130 -1.24 -12.72 3.43
CA LEU A 130 -2.05 -12.33 2.29
C LEU A 130 -1.27 -12.47 0.97
N THR A 131 -0.02 -12.04 0.95
CA THR A 131 0.85 -12.25 -0.22
C THR A 131 1.03 -13.74 -0.51
N GLN A 132 1.23 -14.56 0.52
CA GLN A 132 1.35 -16.01 0.37
C GLN A 132 0.07 -16.63 -0.22
N ALA A 133 -1.12 -16.24 0.28
CA ALA A 133 -2.39 -16.73 -0.22
C ALA A 133 -2.67 -16.31 -1.67
N LEU A 134 -2.26 -15.08 -2.04
CA LEU A 134 -2.43 -14.54 -3.40
C LEU A 134 -1.31 -14.95 -4.38
N LEU A 135 -0.22 -15.55 -3.90
CA LEU A 135 0.95 -15.88 -4.73
C LEU A 135 0.63 -16.76 -5.95
N PRO A 136 -0.30 -17.74 -5.89
CA PRO A 136 -0.73 -18.50 -7.07
C PRO A 136 -1.46 -17.66 -8.12
N LEU A 137 -2.02 -16.52 -7.72
CA LEU A 137 -2.74 -15.59 -8.60
C LEU A 137 -1.84 -14.47 -9.14
N LEU A 138 -0.59 -14.36 -8.72
CA LEU A 138 0.34 -13.39 -9.27
C LEU A 138 0.98 -13.93 -10.53
N ALA A 139 0.90 -13.18 -11.63
CA ALA A 139 1.55 -13.53 -12.89
C ALA A 139 3.09 -13.51 -12.76
N ASP A 140 3.77 -14.28 -13.57
CA ASP A 140 5.22 -14.13 -13.73
C ASP A 140 5.51 -12.72 -14.29
N GLY A 141 6.54 -12.08 -13.76
CA GLY A 141 6.83 -10.68 -14.06
C GLY A 141 5.95 -9.66 -13.33
N SER A 142 5.05 -10.10 -12.45
CA SER A 142 4.21 -9.20 -11.63
C SER A 142 5.02 -8.41 -10.61
N ARG A 143 4.34 -7.48 -9.91
CA ARG A 143 4.98 -6.61 -8.94
C ARG A 143 4.28 -6.65 -7.59
N ILE A 144 5.06 -6.69 -6.52
CA ILE A 144 4.56 -6.54 -5.15
C ILE A 144 5.13 -5.25 -4.58
N LEU A 145 4.26 -4.36 -4.12
CA LEU A 145 4.64 -3.14 -3.44
C LEU A 145 4.08 -3.16 -2.02
N ASN A 146 4.96 -3.14 -1.04
CA ASN A 146 4.61 -3.08 0.37
C ASN A 146 4.77 -1.65 0.89
N ILE A 147 3.74 -1.09 1.53
CA ILE A 147 3.83 0.25 2.08
C ILE A 147 4.46 0.18 3.48
N SER A 148 5.69 0.73 3.58
CA SER A 148 6.42 0.94 4.82
C SER A 148 6.15 2.33 5.41
N SER A 149 7.14 2.90 6.05
CA SER A 149 7.11 4.24 6.64
C SER A 149 8.53 4.80 6.80
N GLY A 150 8.68 6.12 6.75
CA GLY A 150 9.89 6.80 7.16
C GLY A 150 10.31 6.44 8.60
N LEU A 151 9.35 6.12 9.48
CA LEU A 151 9.59 5.70 10.87
C LEU A 151 10.42 4.41 11.01
N ALA A 152 10.57 3.62 9.96
CA ALA A 152 11.51 2.49 9.98
C ALA A 152 13.00 2.93 9.88
N ARG A 153 13.26 4.18 9.49
CA ARG A 153 14.61 4.77 9.36
C ARG A 153 14.92 5.77 10.47
N PHE A 154 13.99 6.67 10.76
CA PHE A 154 14.14 7.66 11.83
C PHE A 154 13.16 7.39 12.97
N SER A 155 13.48 7.87 14.16
CA SER A 155 12.70 7.56 15.36
C SER A 155 11.94 8.79 15.84
N LEU A 156 10.63 8.60 16.04
CA LEU A 156 9.77 9.53 16.77
C LEU A 156 9.19 8.83 18.00
N PRO A 157 9.25 9.44 19.20
CA PRO A 157 8.62 8.87 20.39
C PRO A 157 7.17 8.50 20.16
N GLY A 158 6.72 7.42 20.77
CA GLY A 158 5.34 6.92 20.63
C GLY A 158 5.06 6.07 19.39
N SER A 159 6.06 5.77 18.56
CA SER A 159 5.85 5.03 17.30
C SER A 159 6.59 3.69 17.23
N SER A 160 7.24 3.24 18.32
CA SER A 160 8.15 2.09 18.30
C SER A 160 7.49 0.80 17.81
N ALA A 161 6.33 0.43 18.33
CA ALA A 161 5.63 -0.79 17.93
C ALA A 161 5.28 -0.77 16.43
N TYR A 162 4.69 0.34 15.95
CA TYR A 162 4.38 0.50 14.52
C TYR A 162 5.66 0.47 13.65
N ALA A 163 6.70 1.19 14.04
CA ALA A 163 7.96 1.28 13.30
C ALA A 163 8.65 -0.08 13.17
N MET A 164 8.62 -0.91 14.23
CA MET A 164 9.13 -2.27 14.19
C MET A 164 8.42 -3.13 13.14
N MET A 165 7.08 -3.03 13.03
CA MET A 165 6.33 -3.78 12.01
C MET A 165 6.73 -3.31 10.60
N LYS A 166 6.90 -2.01 10.39
CA LYS A 166 7.34 -1.46 9.10
C LYS A 166 8.77 -1.85 8.75
N GLY A 167 9.67 -1.90 9.73
CA GLY A 167 11.01 -2.48 9.55
C GLY A 167 10.97 -3.97 9.18
N GLY A 168 10.08 -4.73 9.83
CA GLY A 168 9.83 -6.14 9.48
C GLY A 168 9.34 -6.32 8.04
N VAL A 169 8.44 -5.45 7.56
CA VAL A 169 7.98 -5.43 6.16
C VAL A 169 9.13 -5.17 5.19
N GLU A 170 10.07 -4.30 5.52
CA GLU A 170 11.25 -4.03 4.68
C GLU A 170 12.17 -5.26 4.57
N VAL A 171 12.36 -5.98 5.69
CA VAL A 171 13.08 -7.26 5.69
C VAL A 171 12.33 -8.29 4.85
N MET A 172 11.04 -8.50 5.10
CA MET A 172 10.19 -9.41 4.34
C MET A 172 10.29 -9.15 2.83
N SER A 173 10.23 -7.88 2.41
CA SER A 173 10.28 -7.52 0.99
C SER A 173 11.57 -7.95 0.31
N ARG A 174 12.73 -7.84 1.01
CA ARG A 174 14.01 -8.32 0.48
C ARG A 174 14.05 -9.84 0.31
N TYR A 175 13.50 -10.59 1.28
CA TYR A 175 13.41 -12.05 1.18
C TYR A 175 12.49 -12.48 0.03
N LEU A 176 11.30 -11.89 -0.06
CA LEU A 176 10.36 -12.17 -1.15
C LEU A 176 10.96 -11.80 -2.53
N ALA A 177 11.69 -10.69 -2.63
CA ALA A 177 12.39 -10.32 -3.87
C ALA A 177 13.39 -11.41 -4.32
N LYS A 178 14.11 -12.01 -3.37
CA LYS A 178 15.05 -13.09 -3.65
C LYS A 178 14.35 -14.41 -4.02
N GLU A 179 13.31 -14.77 -3.28
CA GLU A 179 12.58 -16.02 -3.45
C GLU A 179 11.72 -16.03 -4.72
N LEU A 180 11.11 -14.89 -5.06
CA LEU A 180 10.21 -14.76 -6.21
C LEU A 180 10.92 -14.28 -7.49
N GLY A 181 12.19 -13.90 -7.39
CA GLY A 181 13.03 -13.50 -8.53
C GLY A 181 13.05 -14.48 -9.69
N PRO A 182 13.11 -15.82 -9.48
CA PRO A 182 13.02 -16.80 -10.57
C PRO A 182 11.73 -16.73 -11.40
N ARG A 183 10.64 -16.20 -10.82
CA ARG A 183 9.38 -15.91 -11.54
C ARG A 183 9.36 -14.52 -12.19
N GLY A 184 10.45 -13.77 -12.13
CA GLY A 184 10.50 -12.38 -12.58
C GLY A 184 9.65 -11.41 -11.73
N ILE A 185 9.16 -11.83 -10.57
CA ILE A 185 8.35 -11.00 -9.68
C ILE A 185 9.27 -10.04 -8.94
N SER A 186 9.06 -8.73 -9.11
CA SER A 186 9.77 -7.73 -8.32
C SER A 186 9.00 -7.38 -7.03
N VAL A 187 9.72 -7.25 -5.93
CA VAL A 187 9.15 -6.91 -4.63
C VAL A 187 9.91 -5.74 -4.04
N ASN A 188 9.21 -4.65 -3.80
CA ASN A 188 9.80 -3.43 -3.23
C ASN A 188 8.97 -2.89 -2.07
N THR A 189 9.58 -1.99 -1.33
CA THR A 189 8.93 -1.24 -0.26
C THR A 189 8.90 0.23 -0.62
N LEU A 190 7.74 0.86 -0.51
CA LEU A 190 7.59 2.32 -0.55
C LEU A 190 7.44 2.82 0.89
N ALA A 191 8.28 3.75 1.30
CA ALA A 191 8.31 4.33 2.64
C ALA A 191 7.91 5.82 2.57
N PRO A 192 6.61 6.14 2.72
CA PRO A 192 6.15 7.52 2.81
C PRO A 192 6.69 8.23 4.04
N GLY A 193 6.91 9.54 3.94
CA GLY A 193 7.04 10.44 5.08
C GLY A 193 5.68 10.71 5.72
N ALA A 194 5.57 11.84 6.42
CA ALA A 194 4.31 12.29 6.98
C ALA A 194 3.42 12.91 5.88
N ILE A 195 2.24 12.34 5.68
CA ILE A 195 1.31 12.68 4.60
C ILE A 195 -0.01 13.16 5.17
N GLU A 196 -0.60 14.20 4.61
CA GLU A 196 -1.93 14.71 4.96
C GLU A 196 -3.04 13.74 4.55
N THR A 197 -3.42 12.86 5.46
CA THR A 197 -4.49 11.87 5.28
C THR A 197 -5.30 11.73 6.56
N ASP A 198 -6.32 10.86 6.55
CA ASP A 198 -7.07 10.46 7.76
C ASP A 198 -6.27 9.49 8.67
N PHE A 199 -5.06 9.12 8.29
CA PHE A 199 -4.21 8.24 9.10
C PHE A 199 -3.95 8.87 10.47
N SER A 200 -3.98 8.06 11.53
CA SER A 200 -3.87 8.54 12.92
C SER A 200 -4.86 9.68 13.27
N GLY A 201 -6.10 9.57 12.74
CA GLY A 201 -7.15 10.56 13.02
C GLY A 201 -6.93 11.91 12.34
N GLY A 202 -6.15 11.97 11.26
CA GLY A 202 -5.90 13.21 10.53
C GLY A 202 -4.88 14.14 11.17
N LEU A 203 -4.09 13.64 12.13
CA LEU A 203 -3.20 14.44 12.97
C LEU A 203 -2.29 15.40 12.19
N VAL A 204 -1.69 14.93 11.09
CA VAL A 204 -0.80 15.75 10.25
C VAL A 204 -1.57 16.80 9.45
N ARG A 205 -2.78 16.47 8.99
CA ARG A 205 -3.63 17.34 8.19
C ARG A 205 -4.31 18.41 9.04
N ASP A 206 -4.85 18.02 10.21
CA ASP A 206 -5.83 18.82 10.95
C ASP A 206 -5.20 19.61 12.11
N ASN A 207 -3.94 19.29 12.51
CA ASN A 207 -3.23 20.01 13.55
C ASN A 207 -2.15 20.92 12.95
N PRO A 208 -2.34 22.28 12.96
CA PRO A 208 -1.40 23.20 12.36
C PRO A 208 0.00 23.23 12.99
N GLU A 209 0.12 22.88 14.28
CA GLU A 209 1.42 22.85 14.98
C GLU A 209 2.23 21.64 14.53
N ILE A 210 1.59 20.47 14.47
CA ILE A 210 2.22 19.24 13.97
C ILE A 210 2.56 19.39 12.49
N ASN A 211 1.67 19.96 11.68
CA ASN A 211 1.92 20.21 10.27
C ASN A 211 3.16 21.09 10.08
N ARG A 212 3.26 22.22 10.80
CA ARG A 212 4.42 23.11 10.76
C ARG A 212 5.71 22.43 11.26
N PHE A 213 5.63 21.64 12.32
CA PHE A 213 6.76 20.87 12.82
C PHE A 213 7.26 19.90 11.74
N VAL A 214 6.38 19.08 11.16
CA VAL A 214 6.74 18.14 10.10
C VAL A 214 7.34 18.88 8.90
N ALA A 215 6.73 19.98 8.45
CA ALA A 215 7.23 20.79 7.34
C ALA A 215 8.65 21.32 7.64
N SER A 216 8.94 21.75 8.88
CA SER A 216 10.27 22.23 9.29
C SER A 216 11.34 21.14 9.30
N GLN A 217 10.95 19.86 9.44
CA GLN A 217 11.84 18.71 9.41
C GLN A 217 11.96 18.07 8.01
N THR A 218 11.27 18.63 7.03
CA THR A 218 11.23 18.11 5.65
C THR A 218 12.02 19.05 4.74
N ALA A 219 12.99 18.51 4.00
CA ALA A 219 13.86 19.32 3.13
C ALA A 219 13.08 20.11 2.08
N LEU A 220 11.96 19.58 1.56
CA LEU A 220 11.07 20.29 0.63
C LEU A 220 10.15 21.31 1.32
N GLY A 221 10.27 21.53 2.63
CA GLY A 221 9.60 22.60 3.40
C GLY A 221 8.08 22.42 3.55
N ARG A 222 7.55 21.25 3.29
CA ARG A 222 6.12 20.94 3.43
C ARG A 222 5.89 19.50 3.86
N VAL A 223 4.71 19.24 4.38
CA VAL A 223 4.19 17.87 4.53
C VAL A 223 3.88 17.27 3.16
N GLY A 224 3.86 15.93 3.07
CA GLY A 224 3.48 15.23 1.85
C GLY A 224 1.98 15.27 1.62
N LEU A 225 1.57 15.21 0.35
CA LEU A 225 0.19 15.04 -0.06
C LEU A 225 -0.03 13.59 -0.53
N PRO A 226 -1.26 13.04 -0.44
CA PRO A 226 -1.55 11.70 -0.97
C PRO A 226 -1.10 11.51 -2.42
N ASP A 227 -1.19 12.55 -3.24
CA ASP A 227 -0.85 12.52 -4.65
C ASP A 227 0.67 12.45 -4.91
N ASP A 228 1.52 12.90 -3.97
CA ASP A 228 2.97 12.66 -4.04
C ASP A 228 3.29 11.16 -4.03
N ILE A 229 2.47 10.37 -3.33
CA ILE A 229 2.63 8.92 -3.23
C ILE A 229 1.91 8.20 -4.38
N GLY A 230 0.68 8.61 -4.70
CA GLY A 230 -0.11 8.00 -5.78
C GLY A 230 0.61 8.06 -7.13
N ALA A 231 1.19 9.20 -7.49
CA ALA A 231 1.93 9.38 -8.72
C ALA A 231 3.20 8.49 -8.78
N LEU A 232 3.93 8.37 -7.66
CA LEU A 232 5.13 7.54 -7.58
C LEU A 232 4.81 6.05 -7.77
N VAL A 233 3.69 5.57 -7.25
CA VAL A 233 3.29 4.16 -7.38
C VAL A 233 3.11 3.78 -8.86
N VAL A 234 2.56 4.66 -9.69
CA VAL A 234 2.46 4.43 -11.14
C VAL A 234 3.83 4.18 -11.76
N LEU A 235 4.83 4.99 -11.41
CA LEU A 235 6.20 4.83 -11.92
C LEU A 235 6.83 3.50 -11.49
N LEU A 236 6.61 3.09 -10.23
CA LEU A 236 7.14 1.82 -9.70
C LEU A 236 6.50 0.58 -10.32
N LEU A 237 5.23 0.68 -10.75
CA LEU A 237 4.53 -0.41 -11.43
C LEU A 237 4.67 -0.37 -12.95
N ALA A 238 5.24 0.70 -13.50
CA ALA A 238 5.51 0.83 -14.93
C ALA A 238 6.60 -0.16 -15.39
N ASP A 239 6.64 -0.42 -16.70
CA ASP A 239 7.62 -1.35 -17.28
C ASP A 239 9.06 -0.90 -17.07
N GLY A 240 9.32 0.41 -17.01
CA GLY A 240 10.64 0.95 -16.66
C GLY A 240 11.12 0.60 -15.25
N GLY A 241 10.22 0.21 -14.35
CA GLY A 241 10.57 -0.19 -12.98
C GLY A 241 10.98 -1.67 -12.80
N HIS A 242 11.03 -2.48 -13.87
CA HIS A 242 11.22 -3.93 -13.76
C HIS A 242 12.59 -4.36 -13.19
N TRP A 243 13.61 -3.50 -13.28
CA TRP A 243 14.95 -3.78 -12.72
C TRP A 243 15.10 -3.35 -11.26
N ILE A 244 14.03 -2.79 -10.66
CA ILE A 244 14.00 -2.39 -9.26
C ILE A 244 13.36 -3.51 -8.46
N THR A 245 14.15 -4.22 -7.63
CA THR A 245 13.64 -5.26 -6.72
C THR A 245 14.45 -5.31 -5.43
N GLY A 246 13.80 -5.66 -4.32
CA GLY A 246 14.41 -5.70 -2.99
C GLY A 246 14.73 -4.33 -2.41
N GLN A 247 14.23 -3.24 -3.00
CA GLN A 247 14.57 -1.88 -2.60
C GLN A 247 13.55 -1.29 -1.62
N ARG A 248 14.08 -0.46 -0.72
CA ARG A 248 13.33 0.49 0.09
C ARG A 248 13.41 1.85 -0.59
N ILE A 249 12.28 2.31 -1.12
CA ILE A 249 12.19 3.60 -1.79
C ILE A 249 11.50 4.56 -0.84
N GLU A 250 12.23 5.55 -0.36
CA GLU A 250 11.67 6.58 0.52
C GLU A 250 11.09 7.72 -0.29
N ALA A 251 9.85 8.08 0.04
CA ALA A 251 9.12 9.22 -0.52
C ALA A 251 8.66 10.12 0.63
N SER A 252 9.61 10.85 1.22
CA SER A 252 9.40 11.64 2.44
C SER A 252 9.65 13.14 2.25
N GLY A 253 9.95 13.59 1.02
CA GLY A 253 10.35 14.97 0.77
C GLY A 253 11.69 15.34 1.45
N GLY A 254 12.49 14.32 1.83
CA GLY A 254 13.73 14.52 2.59
C GLY A 254 13.52 14.79 4.09
N MET A 255 12.52 14.15 4.68
CA MET A 255 12.26 14.27 6.12
C MET A 255 13.42 13.67 6.94
N PHE A 256 13.95 14.44 7.88
CA PHE A 256 15.08 14.07 8.75
C PHE A 256 16.32 13.58 7.98
N LEU A 257 16.70 14.31 6.92
CA LEU A 257 18.01 14.17 6.28
C LEU A 257 19.11 14.80 7.12
#